data_87534d4c408c1f0fadf01a59c974c22b
#
_entry.id   87534d4c408c1f0fadf01a59c974c22b
#
_cell.length_a   1.000
_cell.length_b   1.000
_cell.length_c   1.000
_cell.angle_alpha   90.00
_cell.angle_beta   90.00
_cell.angle_gamma   90.00
#
_symmetry.space_group_name_H-M   'P 1'
#
loop_
_entity.id
_entity.type
_entity.pdbx_description
1 polymer ?
#
loop_
_entity_poly.entity_id
_entity_poly.type
_entity_poly.pdbx_seq_one_letter_code
_entity_poly.pdbx_strand_id
1 'polypeptide(L)'
;SDESWPATSWRRINGSWYYFDSDGYWVDNNTYEAGSIKGIDVSQWQGSIDWQAVKNDGIQFAFVRVGHGTHTLDTYYQQNMANANAVGIQVGVYFYSTARTEAQAVEDAQFVIQSMKGYLVSYPVVIDLEDASQTNLSRQQITKIARAYCDEIRAAGYMPMVYCNENWYRNMIDASQLTDVEMWV
;
A
#
# COMPACT_ATOMS: atom_id res chain seq x y z
N SER A 1 33.38 -2.47 -1.29
CA SER A 1 32.35 -1.55 -0.80
C SER A 1 31.25 -2.40 -0.18
N ASP A 2 31.12 -2.28 1.12
CA ASP A 2 30.17 -2.98 1.95
C ASP A 2 28.79 -2.35 1.70
N GLU A 3 28.06 -2.87 0.71
CA GLU A 3 26.66 -2.50 0.49
C GLU A 3 25.82 -3.33 1.46
N SER A 4 25.80 -2.92 2.73
CA SER A 4 24.85 -3.43 3.70
C SER A 4 23.46 -2.98 3.28
N TRP A 5 22.69 -3.89 2.72
CA TRP A 5 21.30 -3.66 2.37
C TRP A 5 20.48 -3.48 3.66
N PRO A 6 19.64 -2.43 3.76
CA PRO A 6 18.76 -2.33 4.91
C PRO A 6 17.82 -3.53 4.94
N ALA A 7 17.73 -4.14 6.10
CA ALA A 7 16.83 -5.24 6.40
C ALA A 7 15.39 -4.88 6.03
N THR A 8 14.65 -5.81 5.41
CA THR A 8 13.27 -5.68 4.95
C THR A 8 13.03 -4.52 3.99
N SER A 9 13.23 -4.73 2.69
CA SER A 9 12.99 -3.65 1.73
C SER A 9 12.59 -4.16 0.35
N TRP A 10 11.77 -3.36 -0.32
CA TRP A 10 11.50 -3.50 -1.74
C TRP A 10 12.63 -2.88 -2.56
N ARG A 11 13.04 -3.58 -3.62
CA ARG A 11 14.02 -3.09 -4.59
C ARG A 11 13.51 -3.24 -6.00
N ARG A 12 13.71 -2.22 -6.81
CA ARG A 12 13.42 -2.28 -8.24
C ARG A 12 14.69 -2.70 -9.00
N ILE A 13 14.70 -3.91 -9.58
CA ILE A 13 15.82 -4.47 -10.32
C ILE A 13 15.33 -4.76 -11.74
N ASN A 14 15.98 -4.16 -12.74
CA ASN A 14 15.61 -4.32 -14.16
C ASN A 14 14.12 -4.05 -14.48
N GLY A 15 13.51 -3.10 -13.76
CA GLY A 15 12.11 -2.73 -13.96
C GLY A 15 11.10 -3.51 -13.12
N SER A 16 11.48 -4.59 -12.46
CA SER A 16 10.64 -5.41 -11.58
C SER A 16 10.92 -5.15 -10.11
N TRP A 17 9.89 -5.26 -9.27
CA TRP A 17 10.02 -5.10 -7.83
C TRP A 17 10.32 -6.44 -7.16
N TYR A 18 11.28 -6.43 -6.23
CA TYR A 18 11.71 -7.56 -5.42
C TYR A 18 11.65 -7.19 -3.95
N TYR A 19 11.12 -8.08 -3.13
CA TYR A 19 11.12 -7.92 -1.68
C TYR A 19 12.25 -8.74 -1.06
N PHE A 20 13.02 -8.13 -0.16
CA PHE A 20 14.09 -8.77 0.60
C PHE A 20 13.69 -8.80 2.08
N ASP A 21 13.88 -9.95 2.72
CA ASP A 21 13.62 -10.15 4.15
C ASP A 21 14.65 -9.47 5.05
N SER A 22 14.50 -9.64 6.36
CA SER A 22 15.40 -9.07 7.36
C SER A 22 16.85 -9.54 7.26
N ASP A 23 17.08 -10.69 6.63
CA ASP A 23 18.39 -11.28 6.44
C ASP A 23 18.98 -10.93 5.06
N GLY A 24 18.26 -10.12 4.27
CA GLY A 24 18.66 -9.67 2.94
C GLY A 24 18.46 -10.72 1.85
N TYR A 25 17.73 -11.78 2.11
CA TYR A 25 17.37 -12.76 1.09
C TYR A 25 16.15 -12.30 0.29
N TRP A 26 16.22 -12.48 -1.04
CA TRP A 26 15.07 -12.28 -1.90
C TRP A 26 13.96 -13.27 -1.55
N VAL A 27 12.81 -12.74 -1.17
CA VAL A 27 11.60 -13.53 -0.98
C VAL A 27 10.95 -13.71 -2.35
N ASP A 28 11.07 -14.92 -2.91
CA ASP A 28 10.44 -15.26 -4.17
C ASP A 28 8.93 -15.33 -3.99
N ASN A 29 8.25 -14.25 -4.33
CA ASN A 29 6.79 -14.22 -4.42
C ASN A 29 6.29 -14.78 -5.78
N ASN A 30 7.20 -15.23 -6.67
CA ASN A 30 6.88 -15.76 -7.99
C ASN A 30 6.45 -17.24 -7.99
N THR A 31 6.08 -17.81 -6.85
CA THR A 31 5.38 -19.10 -6.83
C THR A 31 3.93 -19.02 -7.39
N TYR A 32 3.62 -17.96 -8.16
CA TYR A 32 2.30 -17.68 -8.71
C TYR A 32 2.11 -18.16 -10.15
N GLU A 33 2.76 -19.20 -10.57
CA GLU A 33 2.57 -19.71 -11.95
C GLU A 33 1.27 -20.50 -12.17
N ALA A 34 0.44 -20.79 -11.20
CA ALA A 34 -0.70 -21.70 -11.41
C ALA A 34 -2.02 -21.33 -10.74
N GLY A 35 -2.18 -20.18 -10.11
CA GLY A 35 -3.46 -19.81 -9.50
C GLY A 35 -3.47 -18.41 -8.92
N SER A 36 -4.63 -17.76 -8.99
CA SER A 36 -4.87 -16.53 -8.24
C SER A 36 -4.74 -16.82 -6.75
N ILE A 37 -4.07 -15.93 -6.01
CA ILE A 37 -4.03 -15.97 -4.54
C ILE A 37 -5.20 -15.16 -3.99
N LYS A 38 -5.73 -15.65 -2.87
CA LYS A 38 -6.81 -14.96 -2.18
C LYS A 38 -6.24 -13.89 -1.26
N GLY A 39 -6.73 -12.67 -1.40
CA GLY A 39 -6.48 -11.56 -0.49
C GLY A 39 -7.77 -10.89 -0.06
N ILE A 40 -7.67 -10.07 0.96
CA ILE A 40 -8.75 -9.21 1.46
C ILE A 40 -8.23 -7.80 1.69
N ASP A 41 -9.11 -6.83 1.66
CA ASP A 41 -8.87 -5.51 2.24
C ASP A 41 -9.76 -5.32 3.47
N VAL A 42 -9.24 -4.63 4.48
CA VAL A 42 -9.94 -4.47 5.77
C VAL A 42 -9.71 -3.09 6.37
N SER A 43 -10.68 -2.65 7.13
CA SER A 43 -10.67 -1.40 7.88
C SER A 43 -11.49 -1.53 9.17
N GLN A 44 -11.77 -0.42 9.83
CA GLN A 44 -12.67 -0.39 10.99
C GLN A 44 -14.07 -0.95 10.71
N TRP A 45 -14.51 -0.97 9.45
CA TRP A 45 -15.84 -1.42 9.09
C TRP A 45 -16.07 -2.93 9.29
N GLN A 46 -15.00 -3.73 9.31
CA GLN A 46 -15.04 -5.15 9.60
C GLN A 46 -15.05 -5.44 11.12
N GLY A 47 -14.79 -4.42 11.95
CA GLY A 47 -14.69 -4.59 13.40
C GLY A 47 -13.52 -5.49 13.82
N SER A 48 -13.70 -6.26 14.87
CA SER A 48 -12.69 -7.22 15.33
C SER A 48 -12.68 -8.46 14.45
N ILE A 49 -11.51 -8.81 13.93
CA ILE A 49 -11.30 -9.91 12.97
C ILE A 49 -10.58 -11.08 13.68
N ASP A 50 -11.09 -12.28 13.50
CA ASP A 50 -10.36 -13.53 13.82
C ASP A 50 -9.38 -13.85 12.69
N TRP A 51 -8.15 -13.35 12.81
CA TRP A 51 -7.12 -13.52 11.80
C TRP A 51 -6.66 -14.98 11.64
N GLN A 52 -6.82 -15.82 12.67
CA GLN A 52 -6.55 -17.24 12.52
C GLN A 52 -7.60 -17.94 11.63
N ALA A 53 -8.88 -17.56 11.78
CA ALA A 53 -9.94 -18.04 10.89
C ALA A 53 -9.73 -17.55 9.45
N VAL A 54 -9.34 -16.29 9.26
CA VAL A 54 -8.98 -15.72 7.94
C VAL A 54 -7.85 -16.53 7.29
N LYS A 55 -6.79 -16.83 8.03
CA LYS A 55 -5.67 -17.67 7.55
C LYS A 55 -6.13 -19.07 7.16
N ASN A 56 -6.99 -19.69 7.99
CA ASN A 56 -7.50 -21.04 7.76
C ASN A 56 -8.41 -21.11 6.52
N ASP A 57 -9.06 -20.01 6.13
CA ASP A 57 -9.85 -19.90 4.89
C ASP A 57 -8.99 -19.72 3.63
N GLY A 58 -7.68 -19.79 3.78
CA GLY A 58 -6.72 -19.73 2.67
C GLY A 58 -6.39 -18.31 2.18
N ILE A 59 -6.72 -17.29 2.97
CA ILE A 59 -6.28 -15.91 2.69
C ILE A 59 -4.78 -15.81 2.90
N GLN A 60 -4.07 -15.28 1.91
CA GLN A 60 -2.62 -15.21 1.90
C GLN A 60 -2.10 -13.80 2.15
N PHE A 61 -2.83 -12.78 1.70
CA PHE A 61 -2.46 -11.38 1.94
C PHE A 61 -3.66 -10.54 2.35
N ALA A 62 -3.38 -9.41 2.98
CA ALA A 62 -4.38 -8.43 3.34
C ALA A 62 -3.86 -7.00 3.12
N PHE A 63 -4.72 -6.12 2.60
CA PHE A 63 -4.50 -4.68 2.66
C PHE A 63 -5.23 -4.12 3.87
N VAL A 64 -4.50 -3.53 4.82
CA VAL A 64 -5.04 -2.98 6.06
C VAL A 64 -5.08 -1.46 5.97
N ARG A 65 -6.26 -0.85 6.22
CA ARG A 65 -6.37 0.60 6.21
C ARG A 65 -5.58 1.22 7.36
N VAL A 66 -4.62 2.09 7.03
CA VAL A 66 -3.89 2.88 8.02
C VAL A 66 -4.79 3.94 8.62
N GLY A 67 -5.53 4.65 7.77
CA GLY A 67 -6.38 5.75 8.18
C GLY A 67 -7.01 6.47 6.99
N HIS A 68 -7.52 7.66 7.24
CA HIS A 68 -8.22 8.45 6.23
C HIS A 68 -8.18 9.96 6.51
N GLY A 69 -8.49 10.73 5.47
CA GLY A 69 -8.69 12.18 5.56
C GLY A 69 -7.46 12.93 6.06
N THR A 70 -7.60 13.71 7.10
CA THR A 70 -6.52 14.51 7.70
C THR A 70 -5.75 13.72 8.77
N HIS A 71 -5.25 12.54 8.39
CA HIS A 71 -4.43 11.64 9.23
C HIS A 71 -5.19 11.06 10.45
N THR A 72 -6.48 10.74 10.27
CA THR A 72 -7.22 9.99 11.28
C THR A 72 -6.84 8.52 11.18
N LEU A 73 -6.19 7.98 12.20
CA LEU A 73 -5.81 6.56 12.25
C LEU A 73 -7.07 5.69 12.31
N ASP A 74 -7.08 4.60 11.55
CA ASP A 74 -8.18 3.63 11.61
C ASP A 74 -8.20 2.95 12.98
N THR A 75 -9.39 2.85 13.56
CA THR A 75 -9.60 2.36 14.94
C THR A 75 -9.04 0.94 15.15
N TYR A 76 -9.07 0.11 14.12
CA TYR A 76 -8.59 -1.27 14.20
C TYR A 76 -7.20 -1.48 13.56
N TYR A 77 -6.56 -0.41 13.06
CA TYR A 77 -5.29 -0.52 12.35
C TYR A 77 -4.24 -1.32 13.12
N GLN A 78 -3.93 -0.90 14.33
CA GLN A 78 -2.87 -1.54 15.13
C GLN A 78 -3.19 -3.00 15.44
N GLN A 79 -4.43 -3.30 15.78
CA GLN A 79 -4.89 -4.66 16.06
C GLN A 79 -4.80 -5.54 14.80
N ASN A 80 -5.25 -5.03 13.66
CA ASN A 80 -5.21 -5.76 12.40
C ASN A 80 -3.77 -6.04 11.96
N MET A 81 -2.88 -5.04 12.02
CA MET A 81 -1.47 -5.21 11.69
C MET A 81 -0.79 -6.26 12.57
N ALA A 82 -0.96 -6.15 13.89
CA ALA A 82 -0.34 -7.07 14.84
C ALA A 82 -0.84 -8.51 14.65
N ASN A 83 -2.15 -8.69 14.50
CA ASN A 83 -2.76 -10.02 14.42
C ASN A 83 -2.53 -10.68 13.06
N ALA A 84 -2.61 -9.92 11.95
CA ALA A 84 -2.28 -10.45 10.62
C ALA A 84 -0.82 -10.91 10.54
N ASN A 85 0.12 -10.09 11.05
CA ASN A 85 1.53 -10.46 11.12
C ASN A 85 1.74 -11.72 11.99
N ALA A 86 1.07 -11.82 13.15
CA ALA A 86 1.22 -12.94 14.07
C ALA A 86 0.82 -14.29 13.46
N VAL A 87 -0.16 -14.32 12.56
CA VAL A 87 -0.59 -15.54 11.86
C VAL A 87 0.12 -15.74 10.52
N GLY A 88 1.06 -14.86 10.15
CA GLY A 88 1.84 -14.96 8.91
C GLY A 88 1.03 -14.67 7.63
N ILE A 89 0.02 -13.81 7.69
CA ILE A 89 -0.61 -13.21 6.52
C ILE A 89 0.31 -12.07 6.03
N GLN A 90 0.61 -12.04 4.73
CA GLN A 90 1.38 -10.96 4.12
C GLN A 90 0.55 -9.68 4.10
N VAL A 91 1.12 -8.56 4.53
CA VAL A 91 0.36 -7.34 4.72
C VAL A 91 0.89 -6.21 3.82
N GLY A 92 -0.03 -5.62 3.07
CA GLY A 92 0.06 -4.28 2.53
C GLY A 92 -0.82 -3.33 3.33
N VAL A 93 -0.69 -2.05 3.07
CA VAL A 93 -1.51 -1.04 3.74
C VAL A 93 -2.11 -0.07 2.75
N TYR A 94 -3.23 0.55 3.09
CA TYR A 94 -3.79 1.62 2.29
C TYR A 94 -4.24 2.81 3.14
N PHE A 95 -4.22 3.98 2.53
CA PHE A 95 -4.67 5.22 3.13
C PHE A 95 -5.69 5.90 2.22
N TYR A 96 -6.90 6.11 2.74
CA TYR A 96 -7.97 6.85 2.05
C TYR A 96 -7.67 8.33 2.07
N SER A 97 -7.11 8.84 0.96
CA SER A 97 -6.58 10.18 0.87
C SER A 97 -7.63 11.20 0.45
N THR A 98 -7.63 12.33 1.13
CA THR A 98 -8.36 13.54 0.75
C THR A 98 -7.41 14.66 0.26
N ALA A 99 -6.15 14.33 -0.03
CA ALA A 99 -5.13 15.28 -0.46
C ALA A 99 -5.56 16.01 -1.75
N ARG A 100 -5.42 17.32 -1.76
CA ARG A 100 -5.76 18.18 -2.90
C ARG A 100 -4.52 18.82 -3.52
N THR A 101 -3.36 18.61 -2.91
CA THR A 101 -2.06 19.11 -3.38
C THR A 101 -0.99 18.03 -3.23
N GLU A 102 0.09 18.17 -3.98
CA GLU A 102 1.27 17.29 -3.89
C GLU A 102 1.86 17.30 -2.47
N ALA A 103 1.91 18.48 -1.81
CA ALA A 103 2.40 18.59 -0.45
C ALA A 103 1.56 17.79 0.56
N GLN A 104 0.24 17.84 0.45
CA GLN A 104 -0.65 17.03 1.30
C GLN A 104 -0.47 15.53 1.04
N ALA A 105 -0.24 15.12 -0.21
CA ALA A 105 0.05 13.72 -0.53
C ALA A 105 1.38 13.24 0.09
N VAL A 106 2.38 14.09 0.14
CA VAL A 106 3.64 13.80 0.86
C VAL A 106 3.39 13.66 2.37
N GLU A 107 2.57 14.53 2.96
CA GLU A 107 2.18 14.43 4.37
C GLU A 107 1.42 13.13 4.65
N ASP A 108 0.50 12.71 3.75
CA ASP A 108 -0.21 11.44 3.83
C ASP A 108 0.79 10.26 3.81
N ALA A 109 1.74 10.28 2.88
CA ALA A 109 2.77 9.24 2.78
C ALA A 109 3.63 9.16 4.05
N GLN A 110 4.05 10.29 4.60
CA GLN A 110 4.85 10.35 5.83
C GLN A 110 4.07 9.83 7.04
N PHE A 111 2.77 10.16 7.14
CA PHE A 111 1.89 9.58 8.15
C PHE A 111 1.81 8.06 8.06
N VAL A 112 1.65 7.53 6.84
CA VAL A 112 1.61 6.07 6.58
C VAL A 112 2.94 5.42 6.95
N ILE A 113 4.07 5.96 6.48
CA ILE A 113 5.41 5.45 6.79
C ILE A 113 5.65 5.40 8.31
N GLN A 114 5.27 6.46 9.02
CA GLN A 114 5.40 6.50 10.48
C GLN A 114 4.51 5.45 11.16
N SER A 115 3.29 5.25 10.66
CA SER A 115 2.33 4.28 11.22
C SER A 115 2.76 2.83 11.01
N MET A 116 3.50 2.54 9.95
CA MET A 116 4.00 1.19 9.63
C MET A 116 5.19 0.75 10.50
N LYS A 117 5.84 1.65 11.24
CA LYS A 117 7.01 1.31 12.06
C LYS A 117 6.67 0.22 13.09
N GLY A 118 7.49 -0.83 13.10
CA GLY A 118 7.33 -1.97 14.00
C GLY A 118 6.43 -3.09 13.48
N TYR A 119 5.88 -2.95 12.27
CA TYR A 119 5.13 -4.01 11.60
C TYR A 119 5.85 -4.53 10.36
N LEU A 120 5.58 -5.78 9.99
CA LEU A 120 6.04 -6.34 8.71
C LEU A 120 5.05 -5.93 7.62
N VAL A 121 5.54 -5.15 6.66
CA VAL A 121 4.78 -4.75 5.47
C VAL A 121 5.52 -5.28 4.27
N SER A 122 5.02 -6.40 3.72
CA SER A 122 5.62 -7.14 2.60
C SER A 122 4.87 -6.99 1.28
N TYR A 123 3.71 -6.33 1.32
CA TYR A 123 2.88 -5.98 0.17
C TYR A 123 2.88 -4.46 -0.05
N PRO A 124 2.32 -3.99 -1.18
CA PRO A 124 2.33 -2.57 -1.52
C PRO A 124 1.75 -1.63 -0.46
N VAL A 125 2.21 -0.39 -0.50
CA VAL A 125 1.70 0.74 0.27
C VAL A 125 0.87 1.62 -0.67
N VAL A 126 -0.43 1.65 -0.44
CA VAL A 126 -1.42 2.13 -1.39
C VAL A 126 -1.94 3.52 -1.00
N ILE A 127 -1.97 4.44 -1.96
CA ILE A 127 -2.86 5.61 -1.87
C ILE A 127 -4.20 5.25 -2.50
N ASP A 128 -5.28 5.51 -1.77
CA ASP A 128 -6.66 5.31 -2.21
C ASP A 128 -7.24 6.68 -2.60
N LEU A 129 -7.52 6.85 -3.90
CA LEU A 129 -7.96 8.09 -4.52
C LEU A 129 -9.36 7.94 -5.11
N GLU A 130 -10.37 8.31 -4.34
CA GLU A 130 -11.77 8.29 -4.78
C GLU A 130 -12.68 9.26 -4.00
N ASP A 131 -12.07 10.15 -3.18
CA ASP A 131 -12.84 11.04 -2.32
C ASP A 131 -13.56 12.13 -3.12
N ALA A 132 -14.82 12.36 -2.77
CA ALA A 132 -15.67 13.35 -3.44
C ALA A 132 -15.11 14.78 -3.40
N SER A 133 -14.32 15.12 -2.38
CA SER A 133 -13.68 16.44 -2.26
C SER A 133 -12.64 16.72 -3.34
N GLN A 134 -12.16 15.70 -4.03
CA GLN A 134 -11.15 15.77 -5.06
C GLN A 134 -11.74 15.86 -6.48
N THR A 135 -13.05 15.66 -6.66
CA THR A 135 -13.69 15.55 -7.98
C THR A 135 -13.61 16.83 -8.84
N ASN A 136 -13.36 17.98 -8.23
CA ASN A 136 -13.18 19.26 -8.94
C ASN A 136 -11.72 19.54 -9.31
N LEU A 137 -10.79 18.63 -8.99
CA LEU A 137 -9.41 18.72 -9.44
C LEU A 137 -9.29 18.22 -10.88
N SER A 138 -8.33 18.77 -11.62
CA SER A 138 -8.03 18.27 -12.96
C SER A 138 -7.35 16.90 -12.89
N ARG A 139 -7.48 16.12 -13.96
CA ARG A 139 -6.78 14.85 -14.15
C ARG A 139 -5.27 14.97 -13.88
N GLN A 140 -4.67 16.05 -14.36
CA GLN A 140 -3.25 16.33 -14.13
C GLN A 140 -2.92 16.53 -12.64
N GLN A 141 -3.78 17.24 -11.89
CA GLN A 141 -3.57 17.47 -10.47
C GLN A 141 -3.67 16.16 -9.67
N ILE A 142 -4.69 15.33 -9.94
CA ILE A 142 -4.83 14.02 -9.29
C ILE A 142 -3.61 13.12 -9.58
N THR A 143 -3.17 13.08 -10.83
CA THR A 143 -1.98 12.31 -11.22
C THR A 143 -0.71 12.77 -10.50
N LYS A 144 -0.54 14.08 -10.31
CA LYS A 144 0.59 14.63 -9.54
C LYS A 144 0.50 14.30 -8.05
N ILE A 145 -0.70 14.32 -7.48
CA ILE A 145 -0.95 13.88 -6.09
C ILE A 145 -0.54 12.41 -5.92
N ALA A 146 -1.02 11.52 -6.81
CA ALA A 146 -0.63 10.12 -6.82
C ALA A 146 0.89 9.95 -6.92
N ARG A 147 1.54 10.68 -7.83
CA ARG A 147 2.99 10.64 -8.03
C ARG A 147 3.75 11.05 -6.78
N ALA A 148 3.37 12.17 -6.16
CA ALA A 148 4.04 12.69 -4.96
C ALA A 148 4.00 11.69 -3.80
N TYR A 149 2.84 11.07 -3.56
CA TYR A 149 2.71 10.00 -2.57
C TYR A 149 3.62 8.81 -2.91
N CYS A 150 3.54 8.31 -4.14
CA CYS A 150 4.30 7.14 -4.57
C CYS A 150 5.81 7.34 -4.51
N ASP A 151 6.29 8.53 -4.83
CA ASP A 151 7.71 8.86 -4.77
C ASP A 151 8.22 8.88 -3.32
N GLU A 152 7.43 9.40 -2.38
CA GLU A 152 7.77 9.40 -0.95
C GLU A 152 7.79 7.97 -0.37
N ILE A 153 6.78 7.14 -0.71
CA ILE A 153 6.74 5.72 -0.31
C ILE A 153 7.95 4.96 -0.86
N ARG A 154 8.29 5.20 -2.12
CA ARG A 154 9.45 4.58 -2.76
C ARG A 154 10.77 5.01 -2.12
N ALA A 155 10.90 6.30 -1.78
CA ALA A 155 12.07 6.83 -1.10
C ALA A 155 12.27 6.19 0.28
N ALA A 156 11.19 5.80 0.95
CA ALA A 156 11.22 5.08 2.22
C ALA A 156 11.49 3.56 2.07
N GLY A 157 11.64 3.05 0.83
CA GLY A 157 11.98 1.65 0.56
C GLY A 157 10.79 0.71 0.45
N TYR A 158 9.58 1.23 0.29
CA TYR A 158 8.36 0.43 0.09
C TYR A 158 7.90 0.45 -1.37
N MET A 159 7.13 -0.54 -1.77
CA MET A 159 6.50 -0.61 -3.08
C MET A 159 5.23 0.25 -3.08
N PRO A 160 5.18 1.32 -3.88
CA PRO A 160 3.97 2.14 -3.99
C PRO A 160 2.94 1.49 -4.92
N MET A 161 1.66 1.74 -4.63
CA MET A 161 0.54 1.37 -5.48
C MET A 161 -0.55 2.45 -5.40
N VAL A 162 -1.33 2.61 -6.45
CA VAL A 162 -2.50 3.50 -6.48
C VAL A 162 -3.75 2.66 -6.61
N TYR A 163 -4.69 2.84 -5.68
CA TYR A 163 -6.07 2.36 -5.82
C TYR A 163 -6.98 3.50 -6.27
N CYS A 164 -7.87 3.20 -7.17
CA CYS A 164 -9.03 4.04 -7.49
C CYS A 164 -10.12 3.19 -8.13
N ASN A 165 -11.37 3.65 -8.10
CA ASN A 165 -12.42 2.99 -8.83
C ASN A 165 -12.29 3.19 -10.36
N GLU A 166 -12.99 2.36 -11.15
CA GLU A 166 -12.89 2.37 -12.61
C GLU A 166 -13.17 3.75 -13.23
N ASN A 167 -14.14 4.50 -12.70
CA ASN A 167 -14.44 5.84 -13.22
C ASN A 167 -13.26 6.80 -13.02
N TRP A 168 -12.60 6.74 -11.87
CA TRP A 168 -11.42 7.55 -11.59
C TRP A 168 -10.23 7.14 -12.45
N TYR A 169 -10.00 5.84 -12.62
CA TYR A 169 -8.96 5.33 -13.51
C TYR A 169 -9.10 5.85 -14.94
N ARG A 170 -10.32 5.82 -15.48
CA ARG A 170 -10.60 6.27 -16.85
C ARG A 170 -10.55 7.78 -17.02
N ASN A 171 -11.06 8.53 -16.03
CA ASN A 171 -11.38 9.95 -16.20
C ASN A 171 -10.56 10.89 -15.33
N MET A 172 -10.06 10.44 -14.17
CA MET A 172 -9.43 11.32 -13.18
C MET A 172 -7.92 11.10 -13.04
N ILE A 173 -7.40 9.96 -13.47
CA ILE A 173 -5.97 9.62 -13.37
C ILE A 173 -5.39 9.39 -14.75
N ASP A 174 -4.23 9.97 -15.03
CA ASP A 174 -3.45 9.66 -16.23
C ASP A 174 -2.43 8.55 -15.93
N ALA A 175 -2.88 7.30 -16.07
CA ALA A 175 -2.05 6.13 -15.81
C ALA A 175 -0.80 6.06 -16.71
N SER A 176 -0.80 6.72 -17.87
CA SER A 176 0.37 6.78 -18.76
C SER A 176 1.56 7.52 -18.13
N GLN A 177 1.31 8.36 -17.12
CA GLN A 177 2.34 9.06 -16.35
C GLN A 177 2.77 8.29 -15.08
N LEU A 178 2.15 7.14 -14.81
CA LEU A 178 2.40 6.30 -13.63
C LEU A 178 2.84 4.89 -14.00
N THR A 179 3.52 4.72 -15.15
CA THR A 179 3.90 3.41 -15.72
C THR A 179 4.86 2.59 -14.85
N ASP A 180 5.46 3.20 -13.84
CA ASP A 180 6.35 2.59 -12.86
C ASP A 180 5.66 2.34 -11.51
N VAL A 181 4.34 2.50 -11.46
CA VAL A 181 3.50 2.29 -10.26
C VAL A 181 2.40 1.29 -10.61
N GLU A 182 2.19 0.33 -9.73
CA GLU A 182 1.11 -0.63 -9.87
C GLU A 182 -0.25 0.04 -9.61
N MET A 183 -1.26 -0.40 -10.35
CA MET A 183 -2.63 0.10 -10.24
C MET A 183 -3.55 -1.01 -9.74
N TRP A 184 -4.36 -0.69 -8.74
CA TRP A 184 -5.47 -1.51 -8.28
C TRP A 184 -6.79 -0.78 -8.64
N VAL A 185 -7.63 -1.40 -9.50
CA VAL A 185 -8.86 -0.82 -10.04
C VAL A 185 -10.05 -1.72 -9.77
#